data_d40cd975a579174facd8c842221f93bf
#
_entry.id   d40cd975a579174facd8c842221f93bf
#
_cell.length_a   1.000
_cell.length_b   1.000
_cell.length_c   1.000
_cell.angle_alpha   90.00
_cell.angle_beta   90.00
_cell.angle_gamma   90.00
#
_symmetry.space_group_name_H-M   'P 1'
#
loop_
_entity.id
_entity.type
_entity.pdbx_description
1 polymer ?
#
loop_
_entity_poly.entity_id
_entity_poly.type
_entity_poly.pdbx_seq_one_letter_code
_entity_poly.pdbx_strand_id
1 'polypeptide(L)'
;MIAGHLQIKNDNYYMVLNYTDANGKRRQPWIPTGLPAKGNKRRAEKLLLDTRKSFVPPVVSKENEDISSDMLFADYMELWLEIIRSSVEKTTFSSYTQMVKGKIAPYFRNTGLTLDGIQAKHIQSFYLHELKTVSPGTVIHYHANIYKALKYAVKMDLIPFNPADKVERP
;
A
#
# COMPACT_ATOMS: atom_id res chain seq x y z
N MET A 1 17.59 10.73 22.61
CA MET A 1 17.86 9.28 22.80
C MET A 1 16.53 8.57 22.87
N ILE A 2 16.32 7.54 22.02
CA ILE A 2 15.05 6.82 21.95
C ILE A 2 14.87 5.90 23.16
N ALA A 3 13.65 5.79 23.69
CA ALA A 3 13.34 4.86 24.76
C ALA A 3 13.24 3.43 24.22
N GLY A 4 13.61 2.44 25.04
CA GLY A 4 13.52 1.04 24.63
C GLY A 4 13.84 0.11 25.81
N HIS A 5 13.39 -1.13 25.68
CA HIS A 5 13.61 -2.16 26.69
C HIS A 5 13.81 -3.53 26.02
N LEU A 6 14.29 -4.51 26.78
CA LEU A 6 14.40 -5.89 26.34
C LEU A 6 13.11 -6.66 26.64
N GLN A 7 12.72 -7.51 25.72
CA GLN A 7 11.65 -8.51 25.89
C GLN A 7 12.19 -9.90 25.55
N ILE A 8 11.65 -10.93 26.18
CA ILE A 8 11.96 -12.32 25.86
C ILE A 8 10.74 -12.92 25.16
N LYS A 9 10.99 -13.51 23.99
CA LYS A 9 9.97 -14.26 23.23
C LYS A 9 10.63 -15.48 22.60
N ASN A 10 10.03 -16.66 22.77
CA ASN A 10 10.56 -17.95 22.28
C ASN A 10 12.04 -18.14 22.68
N ASP A 11 12.36 -17.95 23.96
CA ASP A 11 13.70 -18.07 24.55
C ASP A 11 14.80 -17.17 23.93
N ASN A 12 14.43 -16.14 23.18
CA ASN A 12 15.35 -15.17 22.61
C ASN A 12 15.05 -13.75 23.09
N TYR A 13 16.11 -12.92 23.20
CA TYR A 13 15.97 -11.49 23.46
C TYR A 13 15.54 -10.75 22.21
N TYR A 14 14.61 -9.81 22.42
CA TYR A 14 14.18 -8.81 21.46
C TYR A 14 14.38 -7.41 22.07
N MET A 15 14.81 -6.46 21.26
CA MET A 15 14.82 -5.03 21.62
C MET A 15 13.49 -4.43 21.17
N VAL A 16 12.77 -3.81 22.09
CA VAL A 16 11.54 -3.06 21.79
C VAL A 16 11.88 -1.58 21.90
N LEU A 17 11.88 -0.88 20.77
CA LEU A 17 12.16 0.56 20.73
C LEU A 17 10.84 1.32 20.73
N ASN A 18 10.80 2.45 21.46
CA ASN A 18 9.62 3.32 21.54
C ASN A 18 9.97 4.67 20.93
N TYR A 19 9.29 5.03 19.83
CA TYR A 19 9.43 6.35 19.24
C TYR A 19 8.10 6.85 18.69
N THR A 20 8.04 8.15 18.43
CA THR A 20 6.92 8.77 17.74
C THR A 20 7.37 9.07 16.31
N ASP A 21 6.58 8.61 15.32
CA ASP A 21 6.86 8.89 13.92
C ASP A 21 6.54 10.35 13.54
N ALA A 22 6.84 10.74 12.30
CA ALA A 22 6.61 12.09 11.80
C ALA A 22 5.13 12.52 11.84
N ASN A 23 4.19 11.57 11.90
CA ASN A 23 2.75 11.80 11.98
C ASN A 23 2.23 11.84 13.42
N GLY A 24 3.10 11.85 14.44
CA GLY A 24 2.71 11.87 15.84
C GLY A 24 2.27 10.52 16.41
N LYS A 25 2.31 9.44 15.64
CA LYS A 25 1.89 8.09 16.06
C LYS A 25 3.01 7.36 16.79
N ARG A 26 2.71 6.77 17.93
CA ARG A 26 3.66 5.93 18.67
C ARG A 26 3.91 4.62 17.94
N ARG A 27 5.20 4.24 17.80
CA ARG A 27 5.67 3.01 17.18
C ARG A 27 6.49 2.21 18.17
N GLN A 28 6.35 0.87 18.12
CA GLN A 28 7.06 -0.06 18.99
C GLN A 28 7.60 -1.25 18.18
N PRO A 29 8.60 -1.04 17.30
CA PRO A 29 9.20 -2.14 16.56
C PRO A 29 9.94 -3.11 17.49
N TRP A 30 9.78 -4.40 17.21
CA TRP A 30 10.49 -5.49 17.87
C TRP A 30 11.65 -5.92 16.99
N ILE A 31 12.86 -5.72 17.47
CA ILE A 31 14.10 -6.03 16.75
C ILE A 31 14.72 -7.29 17.38
N PRO A 32 14.86 -8.40 16.65
CA PRO A 32 15.51 -9.59 17.18
C PRO A 32 16.99 -9.32 17.44
N THR A 33 17.51 -9.75 18.60
CA THR A 33 18.93 -9.64 18.92
C THR A 33 19.76 -10.80 18.39
N GLY A 34 19.10 -11.92 18.03
CA GLY A 34 19.76 -13.20 17.73
C GLY A 34 20.38 -13.87 18.94
N LEU A 35 20.14 -13.38 20.16
CA LEU A 35 20.72 -13.91 21.39
C LEU A 35 19.68 -14.73 22.19
N PRO A 36 20.00 -16.00 22.54
CA PRO A 36 19.20 -16.76 23.49
C PRO A 36 19.13 -16.06 24.86
N ALA A 37 17.98 -16.16 25.53
CA ALA A 37 17.75 -15.48 26.80
C ALA A 37 18.72 -15.95 27.89
N LYS A 38 19.07 -17.25 27.90
CA LYS A 38 19.96 -17.85 28.90
C LYS A 38 21.41 -17.36 28.73
N GLY A 39 21.94 -16.69 29.74
CA GLY A 39 23.35 -16.29 29.81
C GLY A 39 23.72 -15.04 28.99
N ASN A 40 22.81 -14.45 28.19
CA ASN A 40 23.15 -13.36 27.29
C ASN A 40 22.58 -11.98 27.68
N LYS A 41 22.07 -11.81 28.90
CA LYS A 41 21.43 -10.56 29.34
C LYS A 41 22.32 -9.33 29.13
N ARG A 42 23.59 -9.36 29.60
CA ARG A 42 24.53 -8.24 29.46
C ARG A 42 24.84 -7.89 28.01
N ARG A 43 24.93 -8.91 27.13
CA ARG A 43 25.15 -8.70 25.69
C ARG A 43 23.93 -8.06 25.01
N ALA A 44 22.74 -8.51 25.39
CA ALA A 44 21.48 -7.93 24.89
C ALA A 44 21.28 -6.49 25.36
N GLU A 45 21.64 -6.18 26.65
CA GLU A 45 21.59 -4.81 27.18
C GLU A 45 22.57 -3.88 26.45
N LYS A 46 23.77 -4.37 26.14
CA LYS A 46 24.74 -3.59 25.36
C LYS A 46 24.24 -3.30 23.95
N LEU A 47 23.70 -4.33 23.27
CA LEU A 47 23.08 -4.16 21.94
C LEU A 47 21.93 -3.15 21.97
N LEU A 48 21.06 -3.22 22.97
CA LEU A 48 19.99 -2.25 23.16
C LEU A 48 20.52 -0.84 23.32
N LEU A 49 21.58 -0.66 24.13
CA LEU A 49 22.17 0.67 24.34
C LEU A 49 22.77 1.23 23.05
N ASP A 50 23.51 0.43 22.31
CA ASP A 50 24.14 0.82 21.05
C ASP A 50 23.09 1.12 19.99
N THR A 51 22.06 0.25 19.88
CA THR A 51 20.93 0.48 18.98
C THR A 51 20.18 1.76 19.31
N ARG A 52 19.91 2.06 20.59
CA ARG A 52 19.23 3.30 20.99
C ARG A 52 20.03 4.57 20.67
N LYS A 53 21.35 4.49 20.60
CA LYS A 53 22.21 5.63 20.22
C LYS A 53 22.25 5.85 18.71
N SER A 54 22.28 4.77 17.94
CA SER A 54 22.40 4.80 16.48
C SER A 54 21.06 4.76 15.74
N PHE A 55 19.96 4.44 16.45
CA PHE A 55 18.65 4.32 15.81
C PHE A 55 18.16 5.68 15.34
N VAL A 56 18.13 5.83 14.04
CA VAL A 56 17.41 6.91 13.39
C VAL A 56 16.00 6.37 13.08
N PRO A 57 14.93 6.96 13.64
CA PRO A 57 13.59 6.59 13.22
C PRO A 57 13.53 6.63 11.70
N PRO A 58 12.98 5.59 11.03
CA PRO A 58 12.79 5.68 9.59
C PRO A 58 12.04 6.98 9.34
N VAL A 59 12.67 7.90 8.62
CA VAL A 59 11.97 9.01 8.01
C VAL A 59 11.01 8.31 7.08
N VAL A 60 9.72 8.33 7.41
CA VAL A 60 8.69 7.89 6.48
C VAL A 60 8.81 8.88 5.33
N SER A 61 9.63 8.54 4.35
CA SER A 61 9.54 9.15 3.05
C SER A 61 8.06 9.01 2.67
N LYS A 62 7.47 10.00 2.01
CA LYS A 62 6.06 10.01 1.56
C LYS A 62 5.66 8.77 0.73
N GLU A 63 6.56 7.81 0.59
CA GLU A 63 6.41 6.52 -0.10
C GLU A 63 5.62 5.46 0.69
N ASN A 64 5.32 5.69 1.98
CA ASN A 64 4.37 4.91 2.75
C ASN A 64 3.30 5.87 3.31
N GLU A 65 2.61 6.60 2.46
CA GLU A 65 1.26 7.06 2.78
C GLU A 65 0.49 5.78 3.11
N ASP A 66 0.04 5.64 4.35
CA ASP A 66 -0.84 4.52 4.75
C ASP A 66 -1.95 4.49 3.69
N ILE A 67 -2.06 3.39 2.97
CA ILE A 67 -3.10 3.24 1.95
C ILE A 67 -4.42 3.42 2.68
N SER A 68 -5.09 4.53 2.42
CA SER A 68 -6.33 4.91 3.09
C SER A 68 -7.46 4.92 2.08
N SER A 69 -8.67 4.60 2.54
CA SER A 69 -9.86 4.60 1.69
C SER A 69 -10.27 6.01 1.22
N ASP A 70 -9.83 7.06 1.91
CA ASP A 70 -10.10 8.47 1.57
C ASP A 70 -9.12 9.06 0.54
N MET A 71 -8.08 8.29 0.14
CA MET A 71 -7.18 8.72 -0.93
C MET A 71 -7.90 8.80 -2.27
N LEU A 72 -7.42 9.67 -3.19
CA LEU A 72 -7.98 9.73 -4.53
C LEU A 72 -7.89 8.37 -5.25
N PHE A 73 -8.97 7.96 -5.89
CA PHE A 73 -8.99 6.71 -6.64
C PHE A 73 -7.91 6.67 -7.74
N ALA A 74 -7.61 7.82 -8.36
CA ALA A 74 -6.53 7.94 -9.33
C ALA A 74 -5.16 7.61 -8.73
N ASP A 75 -4.87 8.12 -7.53
CA ASP A 75 -3.61 7.89 -6.83
C ASP A 75 -3.53 6.45 -6.33
N TYR A 76 -4.66 5.89 -5.86
CA TYR A 76 -4.75 4.47 -5.53
C TYR A 76 -4.42 3.57 -6.73
N MET A 77 -4.92 3.86 -7.92
CA MET A 77 -4.62 3.10 -9.14
C MET A 77 -3.12 3.11 -9.48
N GLU A 78 -2.45 4.25 -9.29
CA GLU A 78 -1.00 4.35 -9.50
C GLU A 78 -0.22 3.60 -8.42
N LEU A 79 -0.64 3.69 -7.14
CA LEU A 79 -0.06 2.95 -6.04
C LEU A 79 -0.22 1.43 -6.22
N TRP A 80 -1.41 0.98 -6.68
CA TRP A 80 -1.64 -0.43 -7.00
C TRP A 80 -0.65 -0.97 -8.04
N LEU A 81 -0.25 -0.18 -9.04
CA LEU A 81 0.79 -0.58 -9.99
C LEU A 81 2.11 -0.90 -9.28
N GLU A 82 2.54 -0.06 -8.33
CA GLU A 82 3.78 -0.30 -7.60
C GLU A 82 3.69 -1.57 -6.72
N ILE A 83 2.52 -1.81 -6.12
CA ILE A 83 2.27 -3.02 -5.32
C ILE A 83 2.42 -4.28 -6.16
N ILE A 84 1.87 -4.32 -7.37
CA ILE A 84 1.90 -5.52 -8.22
C ILE A 84 3.18 -5.66 -9.04
N ARG A 85 4.06 -4.68 -9.03
CA ARG A 85 5.25 -4.60 -9.89
C ARG A 85 6.11 -5.86 -9.85
N SER A 86 6.32 -6.43 -8.65
CA SER A 86 7.12 -7.63 -8.44
C SER A 86 6.38 -8.94 -8.73
N SER A 87 5.05 -8.89 -8.89
CA SER A 87 4.19 -10.07 -9.03
C SER A 87 3.72 -10.33 -10.48
N VAL A 88 4.07 -9.45 -11.42
CA VAL A 88 3.68 -9.58 -12.83
C VAL A 88 4.90 -9.50 -13.75
N GLU A 89 4.81 -10.12 -14.91
CA GLU A 89 5.85 -10.06 -15.96
C GLU A 89 6.04 -8.62 -16.46
N LYS A 90 7.28 -8.27 -16.86
CA LYS A 90 7.66 -6.91 -17.28
C LYS A 90 6.78 -6.36 -18.41
N THR A 91 6.44 -7.19 -19.40
CA THR A 91 5.58 -6.81 -20.53
C THR A 91 4.14 -6.50 -20.06
N THR A 92 3.59 -7.32 -19.16
CA THR A 92 2.27 -7.11 -18.55
C THR A 92 2.27 -5.84 -17.72
N PHE A 93 3.31 -5.62 -16.91
CA PHE A 93 3.44 -4.41 -16.10
C PHE A 93 3.50 -3.15 -16.97
N SER A 94 4.26 -3.17 -18.06
CA SER A 94 4.33 -2.05 -19.01
C SER A 94 2.96 -1.74 -19.60
N SER A 95 2.21 -2.77 -20.02
CA SER A 95 0.85 -2.63 -20.54
C SER A 95 -0.10 -2.02 -19.51
N TYR A 96 -0.08 -2.51 -18.26
CA TYR A 96 -0.91 -1.97 -17.17
C TYR A 96 -0.54 -0.51 -16.88
N THR A 97 0.75 -0.20 -16.82
CA THR A 97 1.23 1.17 -16.59
C THR A 97 0.73 2.12 -17.67
N GLN A 98 0.78 1.73 -18.93
CA GLN A 98 0.28 2.53 -20.04
C GLN A 98 -1.23 2.81 -19.91
N MET A 99 -2.02 1.81 -19.57
CA MET A 99 -3.46 1.95 -19.39
C MET A 99 -3.82 2.81 -18.18
N VAL A 100 -3.20 2.51 -17.02
CA VAL A 100 -3.50 3.23 -15.78
C VAL A 100 -3.03 4.68 -15.85
N LYS A 101 -1.75 4.92 -16.13
CA LYS A 101 -1.18 6.29 -16.16
C LYS A 101 -1.62 7.09 -17.38
N GLY A 102 -1.90 6.41 -18.51
CA GLY A 102 -2.28 7.07 -19.75
C GLY A 102 -3.77 7.42 -19.86
N LYS A 103 -4.64 6.67 -19.20
CA LYS A 103 -6.11 6.81 -19.38
C LYS A 103 -6.89 6.79 -18.08
N ILE A 104 -6.74 5.75 -17.26
CA ILE A 104 -7.60 5.55 -16.09
C ILE A 104 -7.34 6.64 -15.03
N ALA A 105 -6.10 6.79 -14.57
CA ALA A 105 -5.76 7.76 -13.53
C ALA A 105 -6.04 9.22 -13.96
N PRO A 106 -5.69 9.69 -15.16
CA PRO A 106 -6.03 11.04 -15.59
C PRO A 106 -7.54 11.34 -15.60
N TYR A 107 -8.36 10.38 -16.07
CA TYR A 107 -9.81 10.54 -16.05
C TYR A 107 -10.35 10.70 -14.63
N PHE A 108 -10.01 9.76 -13.73
CA PHE A 108 -10.52 9.79 -12.36
C PHE A 108 -9.93 10.93 -11.52
N ARG A 109 -8.71 11.38 -11.81
CA ARG A 109 -8.12 12.55 -11.13
C ARG A 109 -8.95 13.81 -11.36
N ASN A 110 -9.49 13.98 -12.56
CA ASN A 110 -10.38 15.11 -12.87
C ASN A 110 -11.74 15.03 -12.15
N THR A 111 -12.15 13.84 -11.69
CA THR A 111 -13.41 13.68 -10.96
C THR A 111 -13.28 13.96 -9.45
N GLY A 112 -12.07 13.94 -8.90
CA GLY A 112 -11.81 14.09 -7.46
C GLY A 112 -12.38 12.98 -6.58
N LEU A 113 -12.77 11.83 -7.16
CA LEU A 113 -13.35 10.72 -6.41
C LEU A 113 -12.29 10.00 -5.58
N THR A 114 -12.65 9.69 -4.33
CA THR A 114 -11.86 8.87 -3.41
C THR A 114 -12.09 7.38 -3.66
N LEU A 115 -11.22 6.53 -3.11
CA LEU A 115 -11.35 5.08 -3.25
C LEU A 115 -12.65 4.54 -2.63
N ASP A 116 -13.07 5.06 -1.49
CA ASP A 116 -14.34 4.71 -0.85
C ASP A 116 -15.56 5.35 -1.53
N GLY A 117 -15.35 6.47 -2.24
CA GLY A 117 -16.37 7.17 -3.01
C GLY A 117 -16.66 6.58 -4.39
N ILE A 118 -15.81 5.66 -4.89
CA ILE A 118 -15.99 5.08 -6.23
C ILE A 118 -17.20 4.13 -6.27
N GLN A 119 -18.04 4.28 -7.28
CA GLN A 119 -19.26 3.48 -7.47
C GLN A 119 -19.32 2.94 -8.90
N ALA A 120 -20.14 1.90 -9.13
CA ALA A 120 -20.33 1.30 -10.46
C ALA A 120 -20.69 2.32 -11.54
N LYS A 121 -21.55 3.30 -11.21
CA LYS A 121 -21.92 4.38 -12.15
C LYS A 121 -20.74 5.21 -12.65
N HIS A 122 -19.74 5.46 -11.79
CA HIS A 122 -18.56 6.24 -12.16
C HIS A 122 -17.66 5.44 -13.13
N ILE A 123 -17.53 4.14 -12.87
CA ILE A 123 -16.77 3.23 -13.74
C ILE A 123 -17.49 3.10 -15.09
N GLN A 124 -18.84 2.95 -15.08
CA GLN A 124 -19.64 2.91 -16.31
C GLN A 124 -19.51 4.19 -17.12
N SER A 125 -19.49 5.37 -16.46
CA SER A 125 -19.29 6.65 -17.13
C SER A 125 -17.90 6.75 -17.80
N PHE A 126 -16.87 6.22 -17.16
CA PHE A 126 -15.54 6.09 -17.75
C PHE A 126 -15.57 5.23 -19.03
N TYR A 127 -16.24 4.08 -19.02
CA TYR A 127 -16.32 3.24 -20.21
C TYR A 127 -17.04 3.94 -21.36
N LEU A 128 -18.16 4.61 -21.09
CA LEU A 128 -18.88 5.39 -22.09
C LEU A 128 -18.04 6.55 -22.65
N HIS A 129 -17.18 7.14 -21.81
CA HIS A 129 -16.25 8.16 -22.25
C HIS A 129 -15.18 7.60 -23.20
N GLU A 130 -14.55 6.50 -22.82
CA GLU A 130 -13.47 5.88 -23.60
C GLU A 130 -13.96 5.24 -24.91
N LEU A 131 -15.16 4.65 -24.92
CA LEU A 131 -15.76 4.08 -26.13
C LEU A 131 -15.95 5.08 -27.28
N LYS A 132 -15.86 6.38 -27.01
CA LYS A 132 -15.89 7.41 -28.08
C LYS A 132 -14.60 7.41 -28.92
N THR A 133 -13.51 6.90 -28.40
CA THR A 133 -12.19 7.00 -29.00
C THR A 133 -11.44 5.67 -29.15
N VAL A 134 -11.86 4.64 -28.42
CA VAL A 134 -11.22 3.32 -28.44
C VAL A 134 -12.25 2.19 -28.64
N SER A 135 -11.78 1.01 -29.05
CA SER A 135 -12.62 -0.16 -29.26
C SER A 135 -13.16 -0.76 -27.95
N PRO A 136 -14.30 -1.48 -27.96
CA PRO A 136 -14.77 -2.23 -26.80
C PRO A 136 -13.72 -3.16 -26.20
N GLY A 137 -12.93 -3.84 -27.03
CA GLY A 137 -11.83 -4.69 -26.56
C GLY A 137 -10.80 -3.95 -25.72
N THR A 138 -10.49 -2.69 -26.05
CA THR A 138 -9.60 -1.86 -25.25
C THR A 138 -10.23 -1.50 -23.89
N VAL A 139 -11.51 -1.17 -23.87
CA VAL A 139 -12.22 -0.87 -22.62
C VAL A 139 -12.31 -2.09 -21.71
N ILE A 140 -12.42 -3.31 -22.25
CA ILE A 140 -12.34 -4.56 -21.48
C ILE A 140 -10.99 -4.66 -20.76
N HIS A 141 -9.89 -4.26 -21.39
CA HIS A 141 -8.58 -4.21 -20.71
C HIS A 141 -8.51 -3.15 -19.61
N TYR A 142 -9.15 -1.99 -19.80
CA TYR A 142 -9.28 -0.99 -18.72
C TYR A 142 -10.09 -1.54 -17.56
N HIS A 143 -11.24 -2.19 -17.85
CA HIS A 143 -12.04 -2.88 -16.83
C HIS A 143 -11.18 -3.88 -16.04
N ALA A 144 -10.39 -4.71 -16.70
CA ALA A 144 -9.57 -5.72 -16.03
C ALA A 144 -8.57 -5.10 -15.03
N ASN A 145 -7.99 -3.94 -15.35
CA ASN A 145 -7.09 -3.22 -14.44
C ASN A 145 -7.86 -2.65 -13.25
N ILE A 146 -8.96 -1.94 -13.49
CA ILE A 146 -9.83 -1.36 -12.44
C ILE A 146 -10.34 -2.47 -11.52
N TYR A 147 -10.84 -3.56 -12.08
CA TYR A 147 -11.35 -4.71 -11.34
C TYR A 147 -10.30 -5.32 -10.40
N LYS A 148 -9.09 -5.56 -10.91
CA LYS A 148 -7.99 -6.14 -10.13
C LYS A 148 -7.55 -5.21 -9.00
N ALA A 149 -7.45 -3.91 -9.27
CA ALA A 149 -7.08 -2.93 -8.27
C ALA A 149 -8.13 -2.84 -7.15
N LEU A 150 -9.41 -2.76 -7.49
CA LEU A 150 -10.51 -2.72 -6.52
C LEU A 150 -10.66 -4.05 -5.76
N LYS A 151 -10.42 -5.20 -6.41
CA LYS A 151 -10.37 -6.50 -5.73
C LYS A 151 -9.24 -6.56 -4.69
N TYR A 152 -8.11 -5.95 -5.01
CA TYR A 152 -7.02 -5.82 -4.04
C TYR A 152 -7.41 -4.90 -2.86
N ALA A 153 -8.11 -3.78 -3.13
CA ALA A 153 -8.62 -2.89 -2.09
C ALA A 153 -9.58 -3.62 -1.12
N VAL A 154 -10.48 -4.47 -1.64
CA VAL A 154 -11.34 -5.31 -0.79
C VAL A 154 -10.52 -6.30 0.04
N LYS A 155 -9.50 -6.93 -0.54
CA LYS A 155 -8.62 -7.87 0.18
C LYS A 155 -7.85 -7.19 1.32
N MET A 156 -7.58 -5.89 1.20
CA MET A 156 -6.88 -5.08 2.19
C MET A 156 -7.83 -4.33 3.15
N ASP A 157 -9.11 -4.67 3.13
CA ASP A 157 -10.18 -4.05 3.96
C ASP A 157 -10.30 -2.52 3.78
N LEU A 158 -9.86 -1.97 2.63
CA LEU A 158 -9.97 -0.55 2.31
C LEU A 158 -11.39 -0.17 1.86
N ILE A 159 -12.08 -1.09 1.20
CA ILE A 159 -13.48 -0.95 0.76
C ILE A 159 -14.24 -2.25 1.03
N PRO A 160 -15.55 -2.19 1.34
CA PRO A 160 -16.33 -3.36 1.74
C PRO A 160 -16.69 -4.32 0.59
N PHE A 161 -16.72 -3.85 -0.65
CA PHE A 161 -17.04 -4.62 -1.85
C PHE A 161 -16.41 -4.01 -3.09
N ASN A 162 -16.31 -4.78 -4.17
CA ASN A 162 -15.78 -4.29 -5.44
C ASN A 162 -16.91 -3.67 -6.30
N PRO A 163 -16.95 -2.34 -6.50
CA PRO A 163 -17.98 -1.73 -7.35
C PRO A 163 -17.91 -2.17 -8.81
N ALA A 164 -16.78 -2.66 -9.30
CA ALA A 164 -16.66 -3.15 -10.67
C ALA A 164 -17.39 -4.49 -10.92
N ASP A 165 -17.84 -5.20 -9.86
CA ASP A 165 -18.67 -6.39 -10.00
C ASP A 165 -20.07 -6.09 -10.60
N LYS A 166 -20.54 -4.85 -10.43
CA LYS A 166 -21.89 -4.40 -10.87
C LYS A 166 -21.86 -3.63 -12.18
N VAL A 167 -20.73 -3.57 -12.85
CA VAL A 167 -20.58 -2.82 -14.11
C VAL A 167 -20.81 -3.74 -15.30
N GLU A 168 -21.59 -3.27 -16.28
CA GLU A 168 -21.71 -3.95 -17.57
C GLU A 168 -20.45 -3.75 -18.41
N ARG A 169 -19.88 -4.84 -18.86
CA ARG A 169 -18.71 -4.82 -19.75
C ARG A 169 -19.14 -4.48 -21.17
N PRO A 170 -18.40 -3.66 -21.86
CA PRO A 170 -18.70 -3.35 -23.27
C PRO A 170 -18.47 -4.54 -24.19
#